data_3786d6c1c4d3113d6ce86f851ed55787
#
_entry.id   3786d6c1c4d3113d6ce86f851ed55787
#
_cell.length_a   1.000
_cell.length_b   1.000
_cell.length_c   1.000
_cell.angle_alpha   90.00
_cell.angle_beta   90.00
_cell.angle_gamma   90.00
#
_symmetry.space_group_name_H-M   'P 1'
#
loop_
_entity.id
_entity.type
_entity.pdbx_description
1 polymer ?
#
loop_
_entity_poly.entity_id
_entity_poly.type
_entity_poly.pdbx_seq_one_letter_code
_entity_poly.pdbx_strand_id
1 'polypeptide(L)'
;MSAGQTIAVIDYGMGNLRSVSKALEHVAGGKTVVVTADPAVVAAAERVVFPGQGAMPDCMNELDARGLRAAVLAAAKDKPFLGICVGEQMLFERSDEGDVPALGVFPGNVKRFPDAKMYLPTGERLKVPHMGWNEVRQSPHALWNGIADGSRFYFVHSYFVEPADPALVTGRCEYGVPFTCAVGRDNIFAVQFHPEKSARDGLQLLKNFVEWHP
;
A
#
# COMPACT_ATOMS: atom_id res chain seq x y z
N MET A 1 23.88 14.29 7.77
CA MET A 1 23.18 13.74 6.60
C MET A 1 22.29 14.85 6.09
N SER A 2 22.33 15.18 4.81
CA SER A 2 21.50 16.27 4.26
C SER A 2 20.04 15.88 4.35
N ALA A 3 19.19 16.75 4.90
CA ALA A 3 17.77 16.55 5.18
C ALA A 3 16.88 16.49 3.92
N GLY A 4 17.30 15.93 2.83
CA GLY A 4 16.57 15.90 1.57
C GLY A 4 16.78 14.62 0.74
N GLN A 5 17.34 13.57 1.33
CA GLN A 5 17.65 12.34 0.59
C GLN A 5 17.28 11.05 1.33
N THR A 6 16.32 11.13 2.24
CA THR A 6 15.94 9.99 3.07
C THR A 6 14.54 9.49 2.72
N ILE A 7 14.42 8.17 2.53
CA ILE A 7 13.16 7.43 2.41
C ILE A 7 12.91 6.74 3.75
N ALA A 8 11.89 7.15 4.49
CA ALA A 8 11.51 6.50 5.73
C ALA A 8 10.54 5.35 5.46
N VAL A 9 10.89 4.16 5.92
CA VAL A 9 9.99 3.00 5.98
C VAL A 9 9.48 2.91 7.42
N ILE A 10 8.19 3.09 7.63
CA ILE A 10 7.61 3.14 8.97
C ILE A 10 7.60 1.75 9.61
N ASP A 11 8.22 1.65 10.79
CA ASP A 11 8.22 0.47 11.64
C ASP A 11 7.28 0.67 12.83
N TYR A 12 6.07 0.20 12.71
CA TYR A 12 5.13 0.11 13.83
C TYR A 12 4.98 -1.34 14.35
N GLY A 13 5.97 -2.20 14.12
CA GLY A 13 6.01 -3.59 14.59
C GLY A 13 5.31 -4.60 13.68
N MET A 14 4.68 -4.13 12.62
CA MET A 14 3.91 -4.95 11.68
C MET A 14 4.42 -4.73 10.25
N GLY A 15 4.66 -5.81 9.51
CA GLY A 15 5.05 -5.73 8.10
C GLY A 15 6.34 -6.44 7.74
N ASN A 16 6.51 -6.69 6.44
CA ASN A 16 7.72 -7.29 5.88
C ASN A 16 8.79 -6.21 5.60
N LEU A 17 9.21 -5.51 6.67
CA LEU A 17 10.07 -4.33 6.58
C LEU A 17 11.40 -4.62 5.87
N ARG A 18 11.99 -5.81 6.12
CA ARG A 18 13.27 -6.18 5.51
C ARG A 18 13.18 -6.31 3.99
N SER A 19 12.14 -6.93 3.46
CA SER A 19 11.97 -7.07 2.02
C SER A 19 11.67 -5.74 1.36
N VAL A 20 10.82 -4.90 2.00
CA VAL A 20 10.50 -3.56 1.51
C VAL A 20 11.74 -2.67 1.50
N SER A 21 12.51 -2.62 2.59
CA SER A 21 13.73 -1.80 2.66
C SER A 21 14.78 -2.25 1.64
N LYS A 22 15.00 -3.56 1.46
CA LYS A 22 15.93 -4.09 0.47
C LYS A 22 15.53 -3.77 -0.96
N ALA A 23 14.24 -3.88 -1.29
CA ALA A 23 13.75 -3.51 -2.61
C ALA A 23 13.90 -2.00 -2.87
N LEU A 24 13.63 -1.16 -1.87
CA LEU A 24 13.85 0.29 -1.96
C LEU A 24 15.34 0.63 -2.09
N GLU A 25 16.23 0.04 -1.27
CA GLU A 25 17.68 0.23 -1.36
C GLU A 25 18.20 -0.08 -2.76
N HIS A 26 17.68 -1.13 -3.40
CA HIS A 26 18.06 -1.51 -4.77
C HIS A 26 17.75 -0.42 -5.82
N VAL A 27 16.66 0.34 -5.62
CA VAL A 27 16.17 1.37 -6.56
C VAL A 27 16.37 2.80 -6.06
N ALA A 28 17.00 2.98 -4.90
CA ALA A 28 17.04 4.27 -4.18
C ALA A 28 17.79 5.39 -4.92
N GLY A 29 18.62 5.07 -5.94
CA GLY A 29 19.30 6.09 -6.72
C GLY A 29 20.24 7.01 -5.91
N GLY A 30 20.85 6.47 -4.83
CA GLY A 30 21.71 7.23 -3.92
C GLY A 30 21.00 7.83 -2.71
N LYS A 31 19.66 7.72 -2.60
CA LYS A 31 18.91 8.10 -1.38
C LYS A 31 19.14 7.07 -0.26
N THR A 32 19.07 7.52 0.98
CA THR A 32 19.19 6.65 2.15
C THR A 32 17.83 6.08 2.54
N VAL A 33 17.73 4.75 2.63
CA VAL A 33 16.51 4.07 3.15
C VAL A 33 16.69 3.83 4.65
N VAL A 34 15.74 4.30 5.46
CA VAL A 34 15.77 4.16 6.92
C VAL A 34 14.48 3.51 7.40
N VAL A 35 14.59 2.34 8.03
CA VAL A 35 13.47 1.72 8.75
C VAL A 35 13.42 2.35 10.13
N THR A 36 12.28 2.93 10.52
CA THR A 36 12.20 3.74 11.75
C THR A 36 10.84 3.68 12.43
N ALA A 37 10.88 3.66 13.76
CA ALA A 37 9.75 3.89 14.66
C ALA A 37 9.79 5.29 15.29
N ASP A 38 10.74 6.14 14.90
CA ASP A 38 10.90 7.49 15.45
C ASP A 38 10.09 8.51 14.62
N PRO A 39 9.07 9.17 15.20
CA PRO A 39 8.29 10.20 14.53
C PRO A 39 9.14 11.37 14.00
N ALA A 40 10.26 11.70 14.67
CA ALA A 40 11.13 12.78 14.22
C ALA A 40 11.87 12.41 12.92
N VAL A 41 12.29 11.15 12.78
CA VAL A 41 12.91 10.65 11.55
C VAL A 41 11.89 10.62 10.40
N VAL A 42 10.64 10.21 10.66
CA VAL A 42 9.54 10.27 9.68
C VAL A 42 9.29 11.71 9.24
N ALA A 43 9.25 12.64 10.19
CA ALA A 43 9.04 14.07 9.91
C ALA A 43 10.18 14.69 9.08
N ALA A 44 11.43 14.25 9.29
CA ALA A 44 12.61 14.75 8.57
C ALA A 44 12.80 14.10 7.19
N ALA A 45 12.15 12.97 6.90
CA ALA A 45 12.31 12.23 5.65
C ALA A 45 11.72 13.02 4.45
N GLU A 46 12.31 12.83 3.26
CA GLU A 46 11.81 13.39 2.00
C GLU A 46 10.52 12.68 1.56
N ARG A 47 10.47 11.37 1.72
CA ARG A 47 9.32 10.52 1.32
C ARG A 47 9.13 9.39 2.31
N VAL A 48 7.91 8.86 2.35
CA VAL A 48 7.51 7.87 3.35
C VAL A 48 6.90 6.66 2.69
N VAL A 49 7.32 5.48 3.13
CA VAL A 49 6.70 4.19 2.79
C VAL A 49 6.04 3.63 4.03
N PHE A 50 4.78 3.29 3.92
CA PHE A 50 3.93 2.77 4.98
C PHE A 50 3.47 1.35 4.64
N PRO A 51 4.30 0.34 4.93
CA PRO A 51 3.93 -1.05 4.74
C PRO A 51 3.02 -1.51 5.88
N GLY A 52 2.22 -2.55 5.62
CA GLY A 52 1.43 -3.21 6.65
C GLY A 52 1.28 -4.69 6.37
N GLN A 53 1.23 -5.50 7.43
CA GLN A 53 0.98 -6.94 7.36
C GLN A 53 0.31 -7.39 8.65
N GLY A 54 -0.64 -8.32 8.55
CA GLY A 54 -1.41 -8.81 9.69
C GLY A 54 -2.85 -8.31 9.65
N ALA A 55 -3.56 -8.43 10.76
CA ALA A 55 -4.94 -7.99 10.88
C ALA A 55 -5.03 -6.47 11.12
N MET A 56 -6.06 -5.84 10.56
CA MET A 56 -6.27 -4.40 10.70
C MET A 56 -6.33 -3.93 12.15
N PRO A 57 -7.04 -4.61 13.09
CA PRO A 57 -7.07 -4.18 14.50
C PRO A 57 -5.68 -4.13 15.14
N ASP A 58 -4.85 -5.15 14.85
CA ASP A 58 -3.50 -5.23 15.40
C ASP A 58 -2.62 -4.13 14.83
N CYS A 59 -2.72 -3.87 13.52
CA CYS A 59 -1.98 -2.79 12.86
C CYS A 59 -2.33 -1.42 13.44
N MET A 60 -3.62 -1.14 13.65
CA MET A 60 -4.06 0.14 14.23
C MET A 60 -3.62 0.29 15.69
N ASN A 61 -3.73 -0.78 16.49
CA ASN A 61 -3.29 -0.79 17.89
C ASN A 61 -1.77 -0.57 18.02
N GLU A 62 -0.96 -1.26 17.22
CA GLU A 62 0.50 -1.10 17.23
C GLU A 62 0.94 0.29 16.77
N LEU A 63 0.27 0.84 15.75
CA LEU A 63 0.52 2.21 15.30
C LEU A 63 0.28 3.22 16.43
N ASP A 64 -0.82 3.05 17.18
CA ASP A 64 -1.17 3.92 18.31
C ASP A 64 -0.27 3.72 19.52
N ALA A 65 0.01 2.48 19.89
CA ALA A 65 0.88 2.14 21.00
C ALA A 65 2.28 2.73 20.85
N ARG A 66 2.77 2.87 19.61
CA ARG A 66 4.08 3.49 19.31
C ARG A 66 4.01 5.00 19.08
N GLY A 67 2.83 5.61 19.17
CA GLY A 67 2.65 7.05 18.99
C GLY A 67 2.90 7.54 17.56
N LEU A 68 2.82 6.67 16.55
CA LEU A 68 3.17 6.99 15.17
C LEU A 68 2.00 7.56 14.35
N ARG A 69 0.75 7.46 14.83
CA ARG A 69 -0.44 7.93 14.09
C ARG A 69 -0.30 9.38 13.59
N ALA A 70 0.10 10.29 14.45
CA ALA A 70 0.23 11.71 14.09
C ALA A 70 1.32 11.93 13.02
N ALA A 71 2.44 11.22 13.11
CA ALA A 71 3.53 11.31 12.14
C ALA A 71 3.13 10.74 10.77
N VAL A 72 2.38 9.62 10.76
CA VAL A 72 1.81 9.03 9.52
C VAL A 72 0.85 10.00 8.86
N LEU A 73 -0.11 10.56 9.60
CA LEU A 73 -1.09 11.52 9.06
C LEU A 73 -0.41 12.79 8.53
N ALA A 74 0.59 13.32 9.23
CA ALA A 74 1.36 14.48 8.77
C ALA A 74 2.13 14.15 7.49
N ALA A 75 2.80 12.99 7.43
CA ALA A 75 3.53 12.56 6.24
C ALA A 75 2.60 12.34 5.04
N ALA A 76 1.43 11.72 5.25
CA ALA A 76 0.42 11.52 4.20
C ALA A 76 -0.12 12.84 3.64
N LYS A 77 -0.11 13.92 4.42
CA LYS A 77 -0.56 15.23 3.96
C LYS A 77 0.46 15.95 3.06
N ASP A 78 1.76 15.86 3.40
CA ASP A 78 2.74 16.80 2.87
C ASP A 78 3.91 16.15 2.10
N LYS A 79 4.02 14.82 2.09
CA LYS A 79 5.17 14.10 1.49
C LYS A 79 4.72 13.07 0.45
N PRO A 80 5.55 12.77 -0.57
CA PRO A 80 5.34 11.58 -1.37
C PRO A 80 5.19 10.37 -0.46
N PHE A 81 4.03 9.72 -0.51
CA PHE A 81 3.61 8.69 0.43
C PHE A 81 3.17 7.42 -0.30
N LEU A 82 3.75 6.27 0.05
CA LEU A 82 3.43 4.98 -0.53
C LEU A 82 2.86 4.04 0.54
N GLY A 83 1.56 3.72 0.47
CA GLY A 83 0.92 2.65 1.25
C GLY A 83 1.10 1.28 0.58
N ILE A 84 1.42 0.22 1.36
CA ILE A 84 1.58 -1.14 0.83
C ILE A 84 0.75 -2.12 1.66
N CYS A 85 -0.11 -2.89 0.98
CA CYS A 85 -0.97 -3.94 1.54
C CYS A 85 -1.88 -3.38 2.65
N VAL A 86 -1.76 -3.83 3.90
CA VAL A 86 -2.55 -3.26 5.02
C VAL A 86 -2.27 -1.76 5.18
N GLY A 87 -1.08 -1.27 4.79
CA GLY A 87 -0.78 0.16 4.76
C GLY A 87 -1.66 0.96 3.79
N GLU A 88 -2.12 0.38 2.67
CA GLU A 88 -3.17 0.97 1.84
C GLU A 88 -4.51 0.98 2.59
N GLN A 89 -4.88 -0.14 3.17
CA GLN A 89 -6.16 -0.29 3.86
C GLN A 89 -6.31 0.66 5.04
N MET A 90 -5.23 0.88 5.81
CA MET A 90 -5.20 1.79 6.96
C MET A 90 -5.49 3.26 6.58
N LEU A 91 -5.33 3.66 5.31
CA LEU A 91 -5.64 5.02 4.86
C LEU A 91 -7.14 5.31 4.77
N PHE A 92 -8.00 4.31 4.78
CA PHE A 92 -9.44 4.45 4.67
C PHE A 92 -10.12 4.77 6.01
N GLU A 93 -11.45 4.91 6.02
CA GLU A 93 -12.20 5.32 7.22
C GLU A 93 -12.42 4.17 8.19
N ARG A 94 -12.73 2.97 7.67
CA ARG A 94 -13.13 1.81 8.48
C ARG A 94 -12.82 0.49 7.78
N SER A 95 -12.61 -0.55 8.54
CA SER A 95 -12.41 -1.91 8.04
C SER A 95 -13.46 -2.86 8.58
N ASP A 96 -13.98 -3.73 7.71
CA ASP A 96 -14.80 -4.88 8.10
C ASP A 96 -13.98 -5.91 8.91
N GLU A 97 -12.64 -5.90 8.77
CA GLU A 97 -11.77 -6.72 9.60
C GLU A 97 -11.72 -6.17 11.03
N GLY A 98 -12.41 -6.84 11.93
CA GLY A 98 -12.54 -6.44 13.32
C GLY A 98 -13.49 -5.27 13.57
N ASP A 99 -14.18 -4.78 12.53
CA ASP A 99 -15.12 -3.66 12.58
C ASP A 99 -14.52 -2.41 13.26
N VAL A 100 -13.30 -2.03 12.87
CA VAL A 100 -12.51 -0.97 13.49
C VAL A 100 -12.39 0.27 12.60
N PRO A 101 -12.31 1.48 13.20
CA PRO A 101 -11.93 2.68 12.48
C PRO A 101 -10.45 2.61 12.07
N ALA A 102 -10.11 3.27 10.93
CA ALA A 102 -8.76 3.41 10.46
C ALA A 102 -8.32 4.89 10.44
N LEU A 103 -7.46 5.31 9.53
CA LEU A 103 -6.86 6.66 9.57
C LEU A 103 -7.76 7.75 8.96
N GLY A 104 -8.72 7.40 8.10
CA GLY A 104 -9.66 8.35 7.49
C GLY A 104 -9.02 9.36 6.52
N VAL A 105 -7.92 9.01 5.88
CA VAL A 105 -7.27 9.85 4.86
C VAL A 105 -8.07 9.84 3.55
N PHE A 106 -8.60 8.68 3.19
CA PHE A 106 -9.47 8.48 2.04
C PHE A 106 -10.90 8.09 2.47
N PRO A 107 -11.93 8.67 1.85
CA PRO A 107 -13.30 8.25 2.09
C PRO A 107 -13.55 6.85 1.51
N GLY A 108 -14.27 6.03 2.27
CA GLY A 108 -14.61 4.65 1.91
C GLY A 108 -14.16 3.64 2.95
N ASN A 109 -14.36 2.36 2.64
CA ASN A 109 -14.19 1.28 3.59
C ASN A 109 -13.30 0.16 3.04
N VAL A 110 -12.80 -0.67 3.96
CA VAL A 110 -12.12 -1.93 3.64
C VAL A 110 -13.13 -3.06 3.79
N LYS A 111 -13.31 -3.86 2.73
CA LYS A 111 -14.31 -4.92 2.63
C LYS A 111 -13.68 -6.29 2.55
N ARG A 112 -14.34 -7.30 3.12
CA ARG A 112 -13.94 -8.70 2.95
C ARG A 112 -14.41 -9.22 1.59
N PHE A 113 -13.64 -10.10 0.95
CA PHE A 113 -14.12 -10.84 -0.21
C PHE A 113 -15.41 -11.61 0.14
N PRO A 114 -16.49 -11.46 -0.67
CA PRO A 114 -17.79 -12.07 -0.38
C PRO A 114 -17.76 -13.56 -0.71
N ASP A 115 -17.78 -14.45 0.29
CA ASP A 115 -17.68 -15.91 0.13
C ASP A 115 -18.65 -16.48 -0.91
N ALA A 116 -19.86 -15.90 -1.01
CA ALA A 116 -20.89 -16.33 -1.95
C ALA A 116 -20.56 -16.03 -3.43
N LYS A 117 -19.58 -15.16 -3.70
CA LYS A 117 -19.18 -14.77 -5.07
C LYS A 117 -17.79 -15.28 -5.46
N MET A 118 -17.12 -16.00 -4.57
CA MET A 118 -15.76 -16.47 -4.80
C MET A 118 -15.74 -17.77 -5.60
N TYR A 119 -16.13 -17.66 -6.89
CA TYR A 119 -16.14 -18.78 -7.83
C TYR A 119 -15.64 -18.31 -9.20
N LEU A 120 -14.91 -19.19 -9.87
CA LEU A 120 -14.58 -19.04 -11.29
C LEU A 120 -15.85 -19.26 -12.16
N PRO A 121 -15.86 -18.79 -13.42
CA PRO A 121 -16.94 -19.08 -14.37
C PRO A 121 -17.14 -20.60 -14.59
N THR A 122 -16.11 -21.40 -14.29
CA THR A 122 -16.15 -22.88 -14.34
C THR A 122 -16.90 -23.51 -13.18
N GLY A 123 -17.29 -22.73 -12.14
CA GLY A 123 -17.88 -23.22 -10.90
C GLY A 123 -16.87 -23.65 -9.83
N GLU A 124 -15.57 -23.57 -10.10
CA GLU A 124 -14.53 -23.84 -9.11
C GLU A 124 -14.48 -22.73 -8.07
N ARG A 125 -14.38 -23.10 -6.78
CA ARG A 125 -14.30 -22.14 -5.67
C ARG A 125 -12.90 -21.54 -5.56
N LEU A 126 -12.84 -20.22 -5.56
CA LEU A 126 -11.64 -19.45 -5.25
C LEU A 126 -11.37 -19.44 -3.74
N LYS A 127 -10.10 -19.55 -3.37
CA LYS A 127 -9.69 -19.50 -1.96
C LYS A 127 -9.59 -18.05 -1.49
N VAL A 128 -9.97 -17.82 -0.24
CA VAL A 128 -9.67 -16.59 0.50
C VAL A 128 -8.73 -16.99 1.64
N PRO A 129 -7.54 -16.35 1.76
CA PRO A 129 -7.07 -15.17 1.08
C PRO A 129 -6.77 -15.38 -0.42
N HIS A 130 -6.93 -14.31 -1.21
CA HIS A 130 -6.35 -14.18 -2.54
C HIS A 130 -4.82 -14.19 -2.39
N MET A 131 -4.17 -15.26 -2.82
CA MET A 131 -2.73 -15.44 -2.69
C MET A 131 -2.13 -15.87 -4.03
N GLY A 132 -1.21 -15.06 -4.56
CA GLY A 132 -0.52 -15.33 -5.81
C GLY A 132 -0.42 -14.13 -6.72
N TRP A 133 -0.04 -14.39 -7.97
CA TRP A 133 0.12 -13.40 -9.02
C TRP A 133 -1.19 -13.14 -9.75
N ASN A 134 -1.54 -11.85 -9.89
CA ASN A 134 -2.74 -11.45 -10.61
C ASN A 134 -2.52 -10.19 -11.41
N GLU A 135 -3.31 -9.99 -12.47
CA GLU A 135 -3.21 -8.87 -13.40
C GLU A 135 -3.80 -7.59 -12.80
N VAL A 136 -3.11 -6.47 -12.98
CA VAL A 136 -3.56 -5.15 -12.57
C VAL A 136 -3.92 -4.33 -13.81
N ARG A 137 -5.18 -3.92 -13.91
CA ARG A 137 -5.65 -2.96 -14.91
C ARG A 137 -5.46 -1.55 -14.36
N GLN A 138 -4.69 -0.77 -15.08
CA GLN A 138 -4.18 0.52 -14.63
C GLN A 138 -5.04 1.68 -15.14
N SER A 139 -5.25 2.69 -14.31
CA SER A 139 -5.65 4.03 -14.75
C SER A 139 -4.41 4.94 -14.78
N PRO A 140 -4.40 6.00 -15.60
CA PRO A 140 -3.20 6.84 -15.75
C PRO A 140 -2.70 7.41 -14.42
N HIS A 141 -1.44 7.12 -14.08
CA HIS A 141 -0.72 7.67 -12.93
C HIS A 141 0.80 7.55 -13.16
N ALA A 142 1.58 8.50 -12.64
CA ALA A 142 3.03 8.53 -12.82
C ALA A 142 3.75 7.27 -12.31
N LEU A 143 3.23 6.63 -11.25
CA LEU A 143 3.83 5.41 -10.69
C LEU A 143 3.69 4.19 -11.61
N TRP A 144 2.86 4.23 -12.64
CA TRP A 144 2.76 3.20 -13.66
C TRP A 144 3.74 3.36 -14.85
N ASN A 145 4.55 4.42 -14.85
CA ASN A 145 5.49 4.67 -15.96
C ASN A 145 6.45 3.48 -16.17
N GLY A 146 6.51 2.98 -17.41
CA GLY A 146 7.33 1.83 -17.78
C GLY A 146 6.79 0.47 -17.35
N ILE A 147 5.55 0.41 -16.83
CA ILE A 147 4.83 -0.81 -16.45
C ILE A 147 3.65 -0.98 -17.40
N ALA A 148 3.59 -2.10 -18.10
CA ALA A 148 2.49 -2.38 -19.04
C ALA A 148 1.17 -2.56 -18.32
N ASP A 149 0.05 -2.10 -18.92
CA ASP A 149 -1.28 -2.44 -18.42
C ASP A 149 -1.48 -3.95 -18.44
N GLY A 150 -2.07 -4.50 -17.38
CA GLY A 150 -2.22 -5.94 -17.21
C GLY A 150 -0.95 -6.63 -16.67
N SER A 151 0.10 -5.91 -16.30
CA SER A 151 1.25 -6.50 -15.58
C SER A 151 0.77 -7.21 -14.32
N ARG A 152 1.47 -8.29 -13.97
CA ARG A 152 1.11 -9.11 -12.82
C ARG A 152 1.92 -8.71 -11.59
N PHE A 153 1.21 -8.63 -10.46
CA PHE A 153 1.77 -8.36 -9.14
C PHE A 153 1.39 -9.46 -8.14
N TYR A 154 2.15 -9.58 -7.05
CA TYR A 154 1.92 -10.57 -6.03
C TYR A 154 0.99 -10.05 -4.94
N PHE A 155 -0.09 -10.79 -4.70
CA PHE A 155 -1.13 -10.50 -3.71
C PHE A 155 -1.12 -11.53 -2.59
N VAL A 156 -1.48 -11.10 -1.38
CA VAL A 156 -1.84 -11.97 -0.25
C VAL A 156 -2.78 -11.20 0.68
N HIS A 157 -4.11 -11.30 0.47
CA HIS A 157 -5.10 -10.54 1.23
C HIS A 157 -6.48 -11.19 1.22
N SER A 158 -7.27 -10.94 2.27
CA SER A 158 -8.67 -11.35 2.41
C SER A 158 -9.63 -10.16 2.31
N TYR A 159 -9.11 -8.95 2.41
CA TYR A 159 -9.83 -7.68 2.40
C TYR A 159 -9.25 -6.77 1.33
N PHE A 160 -10.07 -5.87 0.80
CA PHE A 160 -9.69 -4.89 -0.21
C PHE A 160 -10.39 -3.55 0.03
N VAL A 161 -9.86 -2.48 -0.51
CA VAL A 161 -10.42 -1.14 -0.35
C VAL A 161 -11.59 -0.90 -1.32
N GLU A 162 -12.64 -0.25 -0.82
CA GLU A 162 -13.79 0.21 -1.60
C GLU A 162 -13.90 1.75 -1.44
N PRO A 163 -13.18 2.51 -2.30
CA PRO A 163 -13.21 3.97 -2.25
C PRO A 163 -14.62 4.51 -2.50
N ALA A 164 -15.07 5.49 -1.70
CA ALA A 164 -16.33 6.18 -1.94
C ALA A 164 -16.25 7.12 -3.17
N ASP A 165 -15.03 7.61 -3.47
CA ASP A 165 -14.75 8.40 -4.67
C ASP A 165 -14.03 7.53 -5.73
N PRO A 166 -14.68 7.22 -6.87
CA PRO A 166 -14.07 6.45 -7.95
C PRO A 166 -12.83 7.10 -8.57
N ALA A 167 -12.64 8.41 -8.42
CA ALA A 167 -11.47 9.13 -8.93
C ALA A 167 -10.17 8.74 -8.22
N LEU A 168 -10.26 8.17 -7.02
CA LEU A 168 -9.10 7.63 -6.29
C LEU A 168 -8.51 6.38 -6.95
N VAL A 169 -9.29 5.66 -7.76
CA VAL A 169 -8.90 4.33 -8.26
C VAL A 169 -7.88 4.45 -9.39
N THR A 170 -6.66 4.00 -9.14
CA THR A 170 -5.56 3.96 -10.10
C THR A 170 -5.22 2.53 -10.57
N GLY A 171 -5.79 1.51 -9.94
CA GLY A 171 -5.63 0.12 -10.35
C GLY A 171 -6.79 -0.77 -9.91
N ARG A 172 -7.20 -1.67 -10.80
CA ARG A 172 -8.24 -2.67 -10.55
C ARG A 172 -7.72 -4.06 -10.87
N CYS A 173 -8.24 -5.02 -10.15
CA CYS A 173 -7.94 -6.43 -10.33
C CYS A 173 -9.25 -7.24 -10.26
N GLU A 174 -9.24 -8.47 -10.75
CA GLU A 174 -10.38 -9.37 -10.68
C GLU A 174 -9.98 -10.68 -9.98
N TYR A 175 -10.77 -11.05 -8.97
CA TYR A 175 -10.63 -12.31 -8.26
C TYR A 175 -12.01 -12.77 -7.75
N GLY A 176 -12.77 -13.44 -8.62
CA GLY A 176 -14.19 -13.76 -8.38
C GLY A 176 -15.11 -12.52 -8.41
N VAL A 177 -14.62 -11.40 -7.95
CA VAL A 177 -15.23 -10.08 -8.07
C VAL A 177 -14.18 -9.07 -8.50
N PRO A 178 -14.56 -8.01 -9.22
CA PRO A 178 -13.66 -6.89 -9.45
C PRO A 178 -13.41 -6.14 -8.12
N PHE A 179 -12.16 -5.75 -7.87
CA PHE A 179 -11.79 -4.99 -6.69
C PHE A 179 -10.74 -3.92 -6.99
N THR A 180 -10.69 -2.87 -6.17
CA THR A 180 -9.66 -1.85 -6.22
C THR A 180 -8.39 -2.39 -5.58
N CYS A 181 -7.27 -2.28 -6.29
CA CYS A 181 -5.96 -2.76 -5.84
C CYS A 181 -4.86 -1.70 -5.87
N ALA A 182 -5.21 -0.50 -6.30
CA ALA A 182 -4.36 0.68 -6.18
C ALA A 182 -5.21 1.95 -6.17
N VAL A 183 -4.82 2.89 -5.33
CA VAL A 183 -5.43 4.21 -5.21
C VAL A 183 -4.36 5.29 -5.25
N GLY A 184 -4.73 6.48 -5.73
CA GLY A 184 -3.83 7.62 -5.78
C GLY A 184 -4.57 8.94 -5.73
N ARG A 185 -4.02 9.91 -5.01
CA ARG A 185 -4.47 11.29 -4.97
C ARG A 185 -3.34 12.19 -4.48
N ASP A 186 -3.09 13.26 -5.20
CA ASP A 186 -2.05 14.25 -4.86
C ASP A 186 -0.69 13.56 -4.62
N ASN A 187 -0.18 13.63 -3.40
CA ASN A 187 1.09 13.06 -2.97
C ASN A 187 1.01 11.62 -2.44
N ILE A 188 -0.16 10.98 -2.44
CA ILE A 188 -0.36 9.63 -1.94
C ILE A 188 -0.60 8.66 -3.12
N PHE A 189 0.13 7.55 -3.10
CA PHE A 189 -0.17 6.36 -3.88
C PHE A 189 -0.18 5.15 -2.96
N ALA A 190 -1.14 4.25 -3.11
CA ALA A 190 -1.18 3.06 -2.28
C ALA A 190 -1.64 1.84 -3.08
N VAL A 191 -1.14 0.66 -2.70
CA VAL A 191 -1.34 -0.60 -3.42
C VAL A 191 -1.65 -1.75 -2.48
N GLN A 192 -2.58 -2.61 -2.88
CA GLN A 192 -2.94 -3.83 -2.15
C GLN A 192 -1.90 -4.95 -2.31
N PHE A 193 -1.22 -4.99 -3.43
CA PHE A 193 -0.19 -5.98 -3.72
C PHE A 193 1.15 -5.59 -3.07
N HIS A 194 2.10 -6.51 -3.15
CA HIS A 194 3.44 -6.36 -2.61
C HIS A 194 4.46 -6.06 -3.73
N PRO A 195 4.79 -4.80 -4.02
CA PRO A 195 5.78 -4.47 -5.06
C PRO A 195 7.14 -5.09 -4.77
N GLU A 196 7.55 -5.21 -3.50
CA GLU A 196 8.80 -5.84 -3.08
C GLU A 196 8.86 -7.36 -3.37
N LYS A 197 7.71 -7.97 -3.73
CA LYS A 197 7.57 -9.39 -4.13
C LYS A 197 7.16 -9.54 -5.59
N SER A 198 7.06 -8.44 -6.34
CA SER A 198 6.49 -8.41 -7.69
C SER A 198 7.54 -8.28 -8.79
N ALA A 199 8.73 -8.84 -8.58
CA ALA A 199 9.82 -8.93 -9.55
C ALA A 199 10.13 -7.57 -10.22
N ARG A 200 10.35 -7.57 -11.55
CA ARG A 200 10.76 -6.38 -12.33
C ARG A 200 9.73 -5.24 -12.22
N ASP A 201 8.45 -5.52 -12.39
CA ASP A 201 7.42 -4.49 -12.45
C ASP A 201 7.15 -3.89 -11.05
N GLY A 202 7.32 -4.69 -9.99
CA GLY A 202 7.31 -4.20 -8.62
C GLY A 202 8.50 -3.28 -8.31
N LEU A 203 9.71 -3.64 -8.75
CA LEU A 203 10.89 -2.77 -8.62
C LEU A 203 10.75 -1.50 -9.45
N GLN A 204 10.15 -1.57 -10.65
CA GLN A 204 9.89 -0.39 -11.47
C GLN A 204 8.92 0.57 -10.75
N LEU A 205 7.85 0.05 -10.12
CA LEU A 205 6.93 0.88 -9.33
C LEU A 205 7.64 1.56 -8.16
N LEU A 206 8.47 0.83 -7.42
CA LEU A 206 9.26 1.40 -6.33
C LEU A 206 10.26 2.45 -6.84
N LYS A 207 10.89 2.23 -8.00
CA LYS A 207 11.77 3.22 -8.65
C LYS A 207 10.98 4.48 -9.01
N ASN A 208 9.81 4.32 -9.64
CA ASN A 208 8.95 5.45 -9.98
C ASN A 208 8.57 6.25 -8.72
N PHE A 209 8.26 5.57 -7.60
CA PHE A 209 8.00 6.24 -6.32
C PHE A 209 9.21 7.01 -5.80
N VAL A 210 10.42 6.45 -5.89
CA VAL A 210 11.66 7.13 -5.47
C VAL A 210 11.91 8.40 -6.27
N GLU A 211 11.52 8.42 -7.53
CA GLU A 211 11.71 9.54 -8.47
C GLU A 211 10.48 10.46 -8.56
N TRP A 212 9.37 10.10 -7.93
CA TRP A 212 8.10 10.82 -8.03
C TRP A 212 8.13 12.17 -7.33
N HIS A 213 7.66 13.18 -8.03
CA HIS A 213 7.44 14.54 -7.53
C HIS A 213 5.98 14.92 -7.86
N PRO A 214 5.05 14.65 -6.92
CA PRO A 214 3.62 14.94 -7.07
C PRO A 214 3.31 16.44 -7.13
#